data_25085edeb4cb39e585f6b1a1722d353e
#
_entry.id   25085edeb4cb39e585f6b1a1722d353e
#
_cell.length_a   1.000
_cell.length_b   1.000
_cell.length_c   1.000
_cell.angle_alpha   90.00
_cell.angle_beta   90.00
_cell.angle_gamma   90.00
#
_symmetry.space_group_name_H-M   'P 1'
#
loop_
_entity.id
_entity.type
_entity.pdbx_description
1 polymer ?
#
loop_
_entity_poly.entity_id
_entity_poly.type
_entity_poly.pdbx_seq_one_letter_code
_entity_poly.pdbx_strand_id
1 'polypeptide(L)'
;MPPLPVSNSCQTTDRQSIDRQMVDQIYRSESRRVFATLVRLLSSFDLAEEALQDAFTAAAEKWQQGLPKNPYAWLVSTGRFKAIDTLRRRTRFDASLADLADKLNTTTEPDLTDDDPIEDDRLRLIFTCCHPALSPQAQVALTLREVCGLTTEEIASAFLVSPSTLAQRIVRAKAKIRDAGIPYEVPAKTDLPDRLETVLQVIYLVFNEGYAASSGPMLTRASLSAEAIRLGRLLRSLLSEDEPEGEVTGLLALMLLQESRRTARTSPTGDLILLSDQDRTQWDAEQIAEGIKLVQQVLATGRVGMYTVQAAIASLHAQASSTESTAWAQIVAWYDILMQLMPSPVVALNRAVAVAMRDGPDAGLQLIDDLLTKGQLANYPLAHAARADLHRQLGNRSAASDAYQKALSMTRPETERRFLENRLQELA
;
A
#
# COMPACT_ATOMS: atom_id res chain seq x y z
N MET A 1 -17.26 67.55 8.74
CA MET A 1 -17.50 66.26 8.07
C MET A 1 -16.90 65.18 8.92
N PRO A 2 -17.63 64.27 9.52
CA PRO A 2 -17.08 63.11 10.25
C PRO A 2 -16.71 62.01 9.22
N PRO A 3 -15.67 61.15 9.45
CA PRO A 3 -15.30 60.07 8.58
C PRO A 3 -16.34 58.92 8.65
N LEU A 4 -16.58 58.34 7.50
CA LEU A 4 -17.46 57.16 7.34
C LEU A 4 -16.85 55.91 8.00
N PRO A 5 -17.66 54.96 8.51
CA PRO A 5 -17.19 53.77 9.13
C PRO A 5 -16.63 52.80 8.06
N VAL A 6 -15.40 52.34 8.29
CA VAL A 6 -14.75 51.29 7.51
C VAL A 6 -15.45 49.95 7.78
N SER A 7 -15.92 49.33 6.72
CA SER A 7 -16.72 48.10 6.75
C SER A 7 -15.94 46.90 7.36
N ASN A 8 -16.60 46.25 8.32
CA ASN A 8 -16.14 45.06 9.05
C ASN A 8 -16.23 43.74 8.22
N SER A 9 -16.35 43.82 6.89
CA SER A 9 -16.60 42.66 6.02
C SER A 9 -15.34 41.81 5.70
N CYS A 10 -14.13 42.35 5.92
CA CYS A 10 -12.89 41.60 5.60
C CYS A 10 -12.48 40.61 6.71
N GLN A 11 -12.79 40.92 7.98
CA GLN A 11 -12.40 40.06 9.10
C GLN A 11 -13.25 38.80 9.27
N THR A 12 -14.49 38.81 8.78
CA THR A 12 -15.38 37.64 8.82
C THR A 12 -15.03 36.60 7.76
N THR A 13 -14.59 37.02 6.59
CA THR A 13 -14.20 36.12 5.50
C THR A 13 -12.90 35.38 5.82
N ASP A 14 -11.92 36.04 6.44
CA ASP A 14 -10.66 35.42 6.87
C ASP A 14 -10.87 34.41 8.01
N ARG A 15 -11.70 34.70 9.00
CA ARG A 15 -12.01 33.73 10.07
C ARG A 15 -12.72 32.47 9.55
N GLN A 16 -13.69 32.61 8.70
CA GLN A 16 -14.41 31.48 8.09
C GLN A 16 -13.51 30.61 7.19
N SER A 17 -12.50 31.18 6.54
CA SER A 17 -11.53 30.45 5.74
C SER A 17 -10.54 29.68 6.60
N ILE A 18 -10.07 30.24 7.71
CA ILE A 18 -9.18 29.60 8.68
C ILE A 18 -9.89 28.43 9.36
N ASP A 19 -11.14 28.59 9.77
CA ASP A 19 -11.94 27.54 10.43
C ASP A 19 -12.19 26.34 9.49
N ARG A 20 -12.48 26.59 8.22
CA ARG A 20 -12.64 25.51 7.21
C ARG A 20 -11.34 24.77 6.94
N GLN A 21 -10.24 25.47 6.81
CA GLN A 21 -8.93 24.83 6.60
C GLN A 21 -8.54 23.94 7.78
N MET A 22 -8.88 24.34 9.00
CA MET A 22 -8.59 23.56 10.20
C MET A 22 -9.46 22.29 10.28
N VAL A 23 -10.75 22.37 9.96
CA VAL A 23 -11.64 21.19 9.87
C VAL A 23 -11.14 20.24 8.79
N ASP A 24 -10.72 20.74 7.62
CA ASP A 24 -10.13 19.96 6.54
C ASP A 24 -8.82 19.25 6.99
N GLN A 25 -7.99 19.93 7.73
CA GLN A 25 -6.76 19.36 8.26
C GLN A 25 -7.07 18.22 9.24
N ILE A 26 -8.00 18.44 10.18
CA ILE A 26 -8.44 17.40 11.13
C ILE A 26 -9.13 16.25 10.40
N TYR A 27 -9.92 16.52 9.36
CA TYR A 27 -10.50 15.47 8.53
C TYR A 27 -9.43 14.56 7.93
N ARG A 28 -8.38 15.15 7.35
CA ARG A 28 -7.28 14.37 6.75
C ARG A 28 -6.48 13.57 7.77
N SER A 29 -6.26 14.08 8.97
CA SER A 29 -5.48 13.39 10.01
C SER A 29 -6.29 12.37 10.80
N GLU A 30 -7.55 12.67 11.15
CA GLU A 30 -8.31 11.91 12.14
C GLU A 30 -9.47 11.09 11.56
N SER A 31 -9.96 11.40 10.34
CA SER A 31 -11.20 10.78 9.83
C SER A 31 -11.15 9.24 9.83
N ARG A 32 -10.03 8.65 9.44
CA ARG A 32 -9.91 7.16 9.40
C ARG A 32 -9.78 6.54 10.78
N ARG A 33 -9.20 7.26 11.73
CA ARG A 33 -9.13 6.86 13.14
C ARG A 33 -10.52 6.89 13.78
N VAL A 34 -11.24 8.00 13.61
CA VAL A 34 -12.64 8.14 14.05
C VAL A 34 -13.52 7.07 13.41
N PHE A 35 -13.37 6.84 12.11
CA PHE A 35 -14.11 5.82 11.38
C PHE A 35 -13.89 4.40 11.95
N ALA A 36 -12.64 4.01 12.19
CA ALA A 36 -12.32 2.70 12.76
C ALA A 36 -13.04 2.48 14.10
N THR A 37 -13.02 3.47 14.98
CA THR A 37 -13.73 3.41 16.26
C THR A 37 -15.25 3.37 16.08
N LEU A 38 -15.80 4.16 15.15
CA LEU A 38 -17.23 4.09 14.85
C LEU A 38 -17.63 2.71 14.29
N VAL A 39 -16.82 2.09 13.42
CA VAL A 39 -17.06 0.71 12.93
C VAL A 39 -17.11 -0.27 14.09
N ARG A 40 -16.17 -0.20 15.05
CA ARG A 40 -16.19 -1.05 16.25
C ARG A 40 -17.46 -0.84 17.07
N LEU A 41 -17.81 0.42 17.34
CA LEU A 41 -18.96 0.76 18.18
C LEU A 41 -20.30 0.40 17.52
N LEU A 42 -20.42 0.58 16.22
CA LEU A 42 -21.67 0.40 15.48
C LEU A 42 -21.78 -0.96 14.78
N SER A 43 -20.68 -1.73 14.74
CA SER A 43 -20.60 -3.02 14.02
C SER A 43 -21.11 -2.98 12.57
N SER A 44 -21.00 -1.83 11.93
CA SER A 44 -21.49 -1.58 10.57
C SER A 44 -20.67 -0.51 9.85
N PHE A 45 -20.11 -0.84 8.69
CA PHE A 45 -19.40 0.11 7.84
C PHE A 45 -20.30 1.26 7.40
N ASP A 46 -21.53 0.93 6.96
CA ASP A 46 -22.44 1.93 6.39
C ASP A 46 -22.93 2.93 7.45
N LEU A 47 -23.29 2.44 8.64
CA LEU A 47 -23.64 3.31 9.76
C LEU A 47 -22.46 4.15 10.24
N ALA A 48 -21.26 3.59 10.26
CA ALA A 48 -20.06 4.31 10.64
C ALA A 48 -19.71 5.43 9.63
N GLU A 49 -19.91 5.19 8.34
CA GLU A 49 -19.69 6.19 7.29
C GLU A 49 -20.69 7.35 7.39
N GLU A 50 -21.98 7.05 7.58
CA GLU A 50 -23.03 8.06 7.84
C GLU A 50 -22.70 8.87 9.11
N ALA A 51 -22.35 8.17 10.19
CA ALA A 51 -22.00 8.80 11.48
C ALA A 51 -20.77 9.70 11.39
N LEU A 52 -19.76 9.30 10.64
CA LEU A 52 -18.55 10.08 10.37
C LEU A 52 -18.90 11.38 9.63
N GLN A 53 -19.69 11.28 8.56
CA GLN A 53 -20.12 12.45 7.79
C GLN A 53 -20.94 13.42 8.64
N ASP A 54 -21.88 12.90 9.42
CA ASP A 54 -22.70 13.69 10.34
C ASP A 54 -21.87 14.39 11.42
N ALA A 55 -20.82 13.70 11.95
CA ALA A 55 -19.93 14.27 12.95
C ALA A 55 -19.09 15.41 12.38
N PHE A 56 -18.53 15.27 11.19
CA PHE A 56 -17.76 16.33 10.53
C PHE A 56 -18.65 17.48 10.05
N THR A 57 -19.87 17.21 9.63
CA THR A 57 -20.87 18.26 9.32
C THR A 57 -21.15 19.09 10.58
N ALA A 58 -21.39 18.44 11.72
CA ALA A 58 -21.60 19.13 12.99
C ALA A 58 -20.35 19.87 13.46
N ALA A 59 -19.16 19.34 13.20
CA ALA A 59 -17.89 20.00 13.50
C ALA A 59 -17.74 21.31 12.71
N ALA A 60 -18.02 21.28 11.40
CA ALA A 60 -17.97 22.46 10.54
C ALA A 60 -18.90 23.60 11.01
N GLU A 61 -20.02 23.25 11.67
CA GLU A 61 -20.96 24.23 12.24
C GLU A 61 -20.52 24.72 13.63
N LYS A 62 -20.12 23.79 14.53
CA LYS A 62 -19.90 24.11 15.94
C LYS A 62 -18.51 24.63 16.24
N TRP A 63 -17.48 24.18 15.51
CA TRP A 63 -16.09 24.58 15.77
C TRP A 63 -15.76 26.00 15.30
N GLN A 64 -16.69 26.67 14.63
CA GLN A 64 -16.60 28.12 14.37
C GLN A 64 -16.50 28.95 15.66
N GLN A 65 -16.96 28.40 16.80
CA GLN A 65 -16.86 29.02 18.12
C GLN A 65 -15.62 28.63 18.92
N GLY A 66 -14.80 27.71 18.38
CA GLY A 66 -13.57 27.21 18.97
C GLY A 66 -13.47 25.68 18.90
N LEU A 67 -12.25 25.18 18.83
CA LEU A 67 -11.96 23.74 18.83
C LEU A 67 -12.19 23.13 20.22
N PRO A 68 -12.77 21.92 20.31
CA PRO A 68 -12.82 21.16 21.56
C PRO A 68 -11.40 20.78 22.00
N LYS A 69 -11.22 20.55 23.32
CA LYS A 69 -9.92 20.11 23.87
C LYS A 69 -9.42 18.81 23.23
N ASN A 70 -10.33 17.90 22.95
CA ASN A 70 -10.04 16.64 22.23
C ASN A 70 -10.98 16.50 21.03
N PRO A 71 -10.57 16.93 19.81
CA PRO A 71 -11.37 16.83 18.60
C PRO A 71 -11.78 15.40 18.25
N TYR A 72 -10.89 14.43 18.48
CA TYR A 72 -11.17 13.01 18.22
C TYR A 72 -12.33 12.48 19.08
N ALA A 73 -12.24 12.62 20.40
CA ALA A 73 -13.29 12.16 21.31
C ALA A 73 -14.64 12.83 20.99
N TRP A 74 -14.61 14.13 20.66
CA TRP A 74 -15.81 14.87 20.28
C TRP A 74 -16.45 14.33 19.01
N LEU A 75 -15.65 13.99 17.98
CA LEU A 75 -16.13 13.42 16.71
C LEU A 75 -16.73 12.03 16.92
N VAL A 76 -16.08 11.16 17.70
CA VAL A 76 -16.58 9.81 18.01
C VAL A 76 -17.89 9.89 18.79
N SER A 77 -17.96 10.70 19.85
CA SER A 77 -19.20 10.89 20.63
C SER A 77 -20.34 11.47 19.78
N THR A 78 -20.03 12.47 18.96
CA THR A 78 -21.04 13.11 18.08
C THR A 78 -21.53 12.12 17.04
N GLY A 79 -20.65 11.38 16.36
CA GLY A 79 -21.00 10.37 15.37
C GLY A 79 -21.85 9.25 15.98
N ARG A 80 -21.44 8.71 17.14
CA ARG A 80 -22.22 7.71 17.88
C ARG A 80 -23.62 8.21 18.22
N PHE A 81 -23.74 9.42 18.76
CA PHE A 81 -25.03 10.01 19.10
C PHE A 81 -25.94 10.14 17.86
N LYS A 82 -25.40 10.63 16.75
CA LYS A 82 -26.13 10.76 15.47
C LYS A 82 -26.57 9.40 14.92
N ALA A 83 -25.70 8.38 15.00
CA ALA A 83 -26.06 7.02 14.59
C ALA A 83 -27.22 6.45 15.41
N ILE A 84 -27.19 6.63 16.74
CA ILE A 84 -28.28 6.21 17.63
C ILE A 84 -29.58 6.91 17.29
N ASP A 85 -29.55 8.24 17.05
CA ASP A 85 -30.73 9.00 16.65
C ASP A 85 -31.29 8.53 15.29
N THR A 86 -30.42 8.23 14.34
CA THR A 86 -30.81 7.68 13.02
C THR A 86 -31.43 6.29 13.17
N LEU A 87 -30.83 5.41 13.97
CA LEU A 87 -31.38 4.08 14.26
C LEU A 87 -32.76 4.19 14.91
N ARG A 88 -32.93 5.04 15.94
CA ARG A 88 -34.23 5.27 16.59
C ARG A 88 -35.33 5.76 15.63
N ARG A 89 -34.97 6.54 14.65
CA ARG A 89 -35.92 6.94 13.61
C ARG A 89 -36.27 5.79 12.68
N ARG A 90 -35.29 4.97 12.30
CA ARG A 90 -35.49 3.79 11.44
C ARG A 90 -36.23 2.66 12.16
N THR A 91 -36.06 2.46 13.49
CA THR A 91 -36.76 1.45 14.28
C THR A 91 -38.28 1.61 14.34
N ARG A 92 -38.79 2.81 14.05
CA ARG A 92 -40.25 3.00 13.87
C ARG A 92 -40.80 2.21 12.68
N PHE A 93 -39.93 1.71 11.80
CA PHE A 93 -40.30 0.97 10.58
C PHE A 93 -39.69 -0.48 10.56
N ASP A 94 -38.74 -0.81 11.47
CA ASP A 94 -38.10 -2.10 11.51
C ASP A 94 -37.69 -2.47 12.95
N ALA A 95 -38.41 -3.46 13.53
CA ALA A 95 -38.20 -3.89 14.91
C ALA A 95 -36.82 -4.54 15.16
N SER A 96 -36.15 -5.05 14.11
CA SER A 96 -34.82 -5.68 14.23
C SER A 96 -33.71 -4.67 14.59
N LEU A 97 -33.92 -3.38 14.35
CA LEU A 97 -32.97 -2.32 14.66
C LEU A 97 -33.11 -1.79 16.11
N ALA A 98 -34.21 -2.14 16.80
CA ALA A 98 -34.47 -1.70 18.19
C ALA A 98 -33.42 -2.27 19.16
N ASP A 99 -33.12 -3.56 19.04
CA ASP A 99 -32.11 -4.26 19.89
C ASP A 99 -30.70 -3.66 19.72
N LEU A 100 -30.35 -3.21 18.51
CA LEU A 100 -29.08 -2.58 18.24
C LEU A 100 -29.01 -1.18 18.87
N ALA A 101 -30.10 -0.40 18.74
CA ALA A 101 -30.22 0.93 19.35
C ALA A 101 -30.14 0.87 20.88
N ASP A 102 -30.77 -0.13 21.50
CA ASP A 102 -30.76 -0.33 22.96
C ASP A 102 -29.39 -0.80 23.46
N LYS A 103 -28.72 -1.70 22.75
CA LYS A 103 -27.33 -2.11 23.05
C LYS A 103 -26.37 -0.93 23.00
N LEU A 104 -26.50 -0.06 22.00
CA LEU A 104 -25.67 1.13 21.88
C LEU A 104 -25.94 2.17 22.97
N ASN A 105 -27.16 2.24 23.51
CA ASN A 105 -27.50 3.14 24.61
C ASN A 105 -26.99 2.64 25.97
N THR A 106 -26.98 1.32 26.20
CA THR A 106 -26.57 0.72 27.46
C THR A 106 -25.04 0.61 27.59
N THR A 107 -24.32 0.71 26.48
CA THR A 107 -22.86 0.76 26.54
C THR A 107 -22.44 2.13 27.08
N THR A 108 -21.87 2.16 28.28
CA THR A 108 -21.32 3.35 28.95
C THR A 108 -20.47 4.15 27.95
N GLU A 109 -20.56 5.50 27.99
CA GLU A 109 -19.66 6.34 27.18
C GLU A 109 -18.24 5.83 27.36
N PRO A 110 -17.54 5.48 26.26
CA PRO A 110 -16.15 5.12 26.40
C PRO A 110 -15.44 6.35 26.99
N ASP A 111 -14.77 6.17 28.12
CA ASP A 111 -13.88 7.18 28.70
C ASP A 111 -12.68 7.29 27.74
N LEU A 112 -12.87 8.08 26.66
CA LEU A 112 -11.88 8.28 25.60
C LEU A 112 -10.81 9.22 26.13
N THR A 113 -9.95 8.69 27.00
CA THR A 113 -8.70 9.36 27.39
C THR A 113 -7.69 9.21 26.25
N ASP A 114 -6.70 10.10 26.16
CA ASP A 114 -5.66 10.03 25.12
C ASP A 114 -4.83 8.71 25.18
N ASP A 115 -4.91 7.96 26.29
CA ASP A 115 -4.23 6.69 26.55
C ASP A 115 -5.11 5.43 26.25
N ASP A 116 -6.34 5.59 25.74
CA ASP A 116 -7.19 4.45 25.41
C ASP A 116 -6.65 3.68 24.16
N PRO A 117 -6.89 2.36 24.04
CA PRO A 117 -6.36 1.49 22.96
C PRO A 117 -6.91 1.81 21.56
N ILE A 118 -6.80 3.08 21.16
CA ILE A 118 -7.22 3.61 19.85
C ILE A 118 -6.42 2.98 18.73
N GLU A 119 -5.17 2.63 18.99
CA GLU A 119 -4.30 1.90 18.08
C GLU A 119 -4.92 0.57 17.68
N ASP A 120 -5.59 -0.09 18.60
CA ASP A 120 -6.26 -1.37 18.44
C ASP A 120 -7.46 -1.31 17.44
N ASP A 121 -8.22 -0.23 17.38
CA ASP A 121 -9.37 -0.12 16.46
C ASP A 121 -8.95 -0.08 14.99
N ARG A 122 -7.82 0.59 14.69
CA ARG A 122 -7.25 0.59 13.33
C ARG A 122 -6.72 -0.79 12.95
N LEU A 123 -6.08 -1.47 13.88
CA LEU A 123 -5.60 -2.83 13.68
C LEU A 123 -6.76 -3.80 13.43
N ARG A 124 -7.83 -3.71 14.24
CA ARG A 124 -9.08 -4.46 14.03
C ARG A 124 -9.65 -4.24 12.63
N LEU A 125 -9.72 -3.00 12.19
CA LEU A 125 -10.22 -2.66 10.85
C LEU A 125 -9.33 -3.25 9.74
N ILE A 126 -8.00 -3.21 9.89
CA ILE A 126 -7.06 -3.82 8.95
C ILE A 126 -7.32 -5.33 8.84
N PHE A 127 -7.37 -6.04 9.97
CA PHE A 127 -7.63 -7.49 9.97
C PHE A 127 -9.00 -7.86 9.41
N THR A 128 -10.01 -7.03 9.64
CA THR A 128 -11.34 -7.23 9.07
C THR A 128 -11.33 -7.04 7.55
N CYS A 129 -10.72 -5.98 7.04
CA CYS A 129 -10.60 -5.72 5.60
C CYS A 129 -9.76 -6.77 4.86
N CYS A 130 -8.75 -7.33 5.53
CA CYS A 130 -7.88 -8.37 5.02
C CYS A 130 -8.33 -9.80 5.39
N HIS A 131 -9.60 -10.00 5.78
CA HIS A 131 -10.08 -11.32 6.19
C HIS A 131 -9.99 -12.34 5.05
N PRO A 132 -9.46 -13.58 5.27
CA PRO A 132 -9.24 -14.58 4.22
C PRO A 132 -10.52 -15.09 3.54
N ALA A 133 -11.68 -14.89 4.14
CA ALA A 133 -12.96 -15.16 3.49
C ALA A 133 -13.25 -14.23 2.31
N LEU A 134 -12.56 -13.08 2.19
CA LEU A 134 -12.67 -12.15 1.07
C LEU A 134 -11.69 -12.52 -0.04
N SER A 135 -12.03 -12.21 -1.29
CA SER A 135 -11.06 -12.35 -2.39
C SER A 135 -9.93 -11.31 -2.27
N PRO A 136 -8.72 -11.59 -2.78
CA PRO A 136 -7.61 -10.63 -2.72
C PRO A 136 -7.96 -9.25 -3.28
N GLN A 137 -8.71 -9.19 -4.38
CA GLN A 137 -9.14 -7.92 -4.97
C GLN A 137 -10.13 -7.16 -4.06
N ALA A 138 -10.95 -7.88 -3.28
CA ALA A 138 -11.87 -7.25 -2.34
C ALA A 138 -11.11 -6.75 -1.09
N GLN A 139 -10.14 -7.50 -0.61
CA GLN A 139 -9.26 -7.11 0.49
C GLN A 139 -8.50 -5.81 0.16
N VAL A 140 -7.86 -5.75 -1.01
CA VAL A 140 -7.18 -4.53 -1.50
C VAL A 140 -8.15 -3.36 -1.60
N ALA A 141 -9.31 -3.55 -2.23
CA ALA A 141 -10.30 -2.50 -2.41
C ALA A 141 -10.82 -1.93 -1.07
N LEU A 142 -11.16 -2.82 -0.12
CA LEU A 142 -11.59 -2.42 1.22
C LEU A 142 -10.49 -1.73 2.00
N THR A 143 -9.27 -2.26 2.00
CA THR A 143 -8.14 -1.65 2.72
C THR A 143 -7.86 -0.24 2.22
N LEU A 144 -7.80 -0.04 0.91
CA LEU A 144 -7.61 1.30 0.34
C LEU A 144 -8.76 2.25 0.65
N ARG A 145 -10.00 1.77 0.60
CA ARG A 145 -11.19 2.59 0.87
C ARG A 145 -11.33 2.92 2.35
N GLU A 146 -11.32 1.90 3.21
CA GLU A 146 -11.76 2.02 4.60
C GLU A 146 -10.60 2.36 5.56
N VAL A 147 -9.40 1.87 5.27
CA VAL A 147 -8.22 2.14 6.11
C VAL A 147 -7.41 3.33 5.60
N CYS A 148 -7.15 3.38 4.29
CA CYS A 148 -6.37 4.46 3.69
C CYS A 148 -7.21 5.70 3.36
N GLY A 149 -8.52 5.56 3.17
CA GLY A 149 -9.44 6.66 2.90
C GLY A 149 -9.46 7.16 1.47
N LEU A 150 -8.96 6.37 0.52
CA LEU A 150 -9.03 6.70 -0.90
C LEU A 150 -10.48 6.66 -1.39
N THR A 151 -10.80 7.51 -2.38
CA THR A 151 -12.10 7.49 -3.04
C THR A 151 -12.25 6.28 -3.96
N THR A 152 -13.48 5.91 -4.27
CA THR A 152 -13.76 4.84 -5.23
C THR A 152 -13.17 5.14 -6.61
N GLU A 153 -13.19 6.41 -7.02
CA GLU A 153 -12.64 6.90 -8.29
C GLU A 153 -11.10 6.78 -8.32
N GLU A 154 -10.41 7.14 -7.24
CA GLU A 154 -8.96 7.01 -7.12
C GLU A 154 -8.52 5.55 -7.20
N ILE A 155 -9.19 4.65 -6.45
CA ILE A 155 -8.89 3.22 -6.46
C ILE A 155 -9.22 2.63 -7.85
N ALA A 156 -10.36 2.97 -8.44
CA ALA A 156 -10.75 2.50 -9.76
C ALA A 156 -9.76 2.92 -10.85
N SER A 157 -9.31 4.17 -10.79
CA SER A 157 -8.26 4.70 -11.66
C SER A 157 -6.94 3.94 -11.47
N ALA A 158 -6.57 3.67 -10.21
CA ALA A 158 -5.34 2.96 -9.88
C ALA A 158 -5.30 1.52 -10.42
N PHE A 159 -6.43 0.83 -10.44
CA PHE A 159 -6.53 -0.56 -10.91
C PHE A 159 -7.13 -0.69 -12.31
N LEU A 160 -7.34 0.42 -13.03
CA LEU A 160 -7.92 0.50 -14.37
C LEU A 160 -9.23 -0.30 -14.52
N VAL A 161 -10.06 -0.20 -13.52
CA VAL A 161 -11.44 -0.72 -13.54
C VAL A 161 -12.43 0.44 -13.55
N SER A 162 -13.69 0.18 -13.95
CA SER A 162 -14.71 1.22 -13.86
C SER A 162 -15.05 1.52 -12.38
N PRO A 163 -15.36 2.79 -12.02
CA PRO A 163 -15.81 3.12 -10.66
C PRO A 163 -17.03 2.30 -10.22
N SER A 164 -17.95 2.00 -11.13
CA SER A 164 -19.13 1.16 -10.84
C SER A 164 -18.75 -0.28 -10.50
N THR A 165 -17.78 -0.87 -11.21
CA THR A 165 -17.27 -2.22 -10.92
C THR A 165 -16.61 -2.26 -9.54
N LEU A 166 -15.82 -1.25 -9.21
CA LEU A 166 -15.16 -1.17 -7.90
C LEU A 166 -16.19 -0.97 -6.78
N ALA A 167 -17.15 -0.05 -6.96
CA ALA A 167 -18.23 0.19 -5.99
C ALA A 167 -19.00 -1.10 -5.69
N GLN A 168 -19.39 -1.87 -6.71
CA GLN A 168 -20.04 -3.17 -6.53
C GLN A 168 -19.15 -4.18 -5.78
N ARG A 169 -17.84 -4.19 -6.03
CA ARG A 169 -16.90 -5.04 -5.31
C ARG A 169 -16.85 -4.71 -3.83
N ILE A 170 -16.77 -3.42 -3.48
CA ILE A 170 -16.78 -2.93 -2.10
C ILE A 170 -18.09 -3.28 -1.41
N VAL A 171 -19.24 -3.02 -2.04
CA VAL A 171 -20.57 -3.35 -1.49
C VAL A 171 -20.70 -4.84 -1.21
N ARG A 172 -20.30 -5.71 -2.16
CA ARG A 172 -20.34 -7.17 -1.96
C ARG A 172 -19.40 -7.63 -0.84
N ALA A 173 -18.24 -7.01 -0.70
CA ALA A 173 -17.30 -7.33 0.35
C ALA A 173 -17.85 -6.93 1.73
N LYS A 174 -18.42 -5.72 1.87
CA LYS A 174 -19.11 -5.28 3.10
C LYS A 174 -20.28 -6.20 3.45
N ALA A 175 -21.10 -6.56 2.46
CA ALA A 175 -22.19 -7.51 2.65
C ALA A 175 -21.67 -8.88 3.14
N LYS A 176 -20.59 -9.39 2.55
CA LYS A 176 -19.99 -10.66 2.97
C LYS A 176 -19.46 -10.62 4.40
N ILE A 177 -18.85 -9.50 4.83
CA ILE A 177 -18.39 -9.31 6.21
C ILE A 177 -19.59 -9.39 7.16
N ARG A 178 -20.66 -8.66 6.86
CA ARG A 178 -21.88 -8.64 7.67
C ARG A 178 -22.56 -10.02 7.70
N ASP A 179 -22.79 -10.64 6.54
CA ASP A 179 -23.59 -11.86 6.40
C ASP A 179 -22.85 -13.09 6.96
N ALA A 180 -21.52 -13.10 6.91
CA ALA A 180 -20.67 -14.13 7.50
C ALA A 180 -20.35 -13.88 8.98
N GLY A 181 -20.80 -12.76 9.56
CA GLY A 181 -20.52 -12.40 10.95
C GLY A 181 -19.01 -12.23 11.24
N ILE A 182 -18.24 -11.72 10.27
CA ILE A 182 -16.80 -11.52 10.46
C ILE A 182 -16.60 -10.46 11.55
N PRO A 183 -15.88 -10.82 12.66
CA PRO A 183 -15.76 -9.94 13.80
C PRO A 183 -14.81 -8.76 13.52
N TYR A 184 -15.07 -7.63 14.20
CA TYR A 184 -14.18 -6.47 14.22
C TYR A 184 -13.21 -6.60 15.40
N GLU A 185 -12.24 -7.51 15.27
CA GLU A 185 -11.30 -7.82 16.35
C GLU A 185 -9.88 -8.10 15.82
N VAL A 186 -8.90 -7.97 16.68
CA VAL A 186 -7.56 -8.50 16.42
C VAL A 186 -7.61 -10.01 16.61
N PRO A 187 -7.05 -10.80 15.70
CA PRO A 187 -7.02 -12.24 15.81
C PRO A 187 -6.35 -12.71 17.11
N ALA A 188 -6.77 -13.89 17.61
CA ALA A 188 -6.10 -14.53 18.73
C ALA A 188 -4.61 -14.78 18.38
N LYS A 189 -3.74 -14.84 19.40
CA LYS A 189 -2.28 -15.05 19.19
C LYS A 189 -1.96 -16.28 18.34
N THR A 190 -2.79 -17.30 18.40
CA THR A 190 -2.64 -18.54 17.60
C THR A 190 -2.88 -18.32 16.11
N ASP A 191 -3.80 -17.43 15.75
CA ASP A 191 -4.24 -17.19 14.38
C ASP A 191 -3.54 -15.96 13.77
N LEU A 192 -2.87 -15.17 14.62
CA LEU A 192 -2.22 -13.91 14.23
C LEU A 192 -1.19 -14.10 13.10
N PRO A 193 -0.30 -15.10 13.09
CA PRO A 193 0.68 -15.26 12.02
C PRO A 193 0.04 -15.43 10.64
N ASP A 194 -0.94 -16.33 10.49
CA ASP A 194 -1.62 -16.58 9.20
C ASP A 194 -2.42 -15.36 8.73
N ARG A 195 -3.05 -14.67 9.68
CA ARG A 195 -3.82 -13.45 9.41
C ARG A 195 -2.91 -12.29 9.02
N LEU A 196 -1.75 -12.18 9.65
CA LEU A 196 -0.75 -11.18 9.36
C LEU A 196 -0.14 -11.39 7.97
N GLU A 197 0.13 -12.63 7.58
CA GLU A 197 0.58 -12.94 6.22
C GLU A 197 -0.36 -12.36 5.15
N THR A 198 -1.68 -12.54 5.35
CA THR A 198 -2.69 -11.96 4.44
C THR A 198 -2.63 -10.44 4.41
N VAL A 199 -2.45 -9.78 5.56
CA VAL A 199 -2.30 -8.32 5.63
C VAL A 199 -1.05 -7.86 4.88
N LEU A 200 0.08 -8.53 5.09
CA LEU A 200 1.34 -8.21 4.41
C LEU A 200 1.22 -8.37 2.89
N GLN A 201 0.54 -9.43 2.42
CA GLN A 201 0.27 -9.62 1.00
C GLN A 201 -0.56 -8.48 0.41
N VAL A 202 -1.59 -8.00 1.12
CA VAL A 202 -2.41 -6.85 0.68
C VAL A 202 -1.58 -5.58 0.60
N ILE A 203 -0.78 -5.27 1.63
CA ILE A 203 0.12 -4.10 1.63
C ILE A 203 1.12 -4.19 0.47
N TYR A 204 1.72 -5.36 0.25
CA TYR A 204 2.66 -5.59 -0.84
C TYR A 204 2.02 -5.42 -2.22
N LEU A 205 0.78 -5.89 -2.42
CA LEU A 205 0.04 -5.70 -3.67
C LEU A 205 -0.25 -4.22 -3.94
N VAL A 206 -0.64 -3.46 -2.92
CA VAL A 206 -0.84 -2.00 -3.01
C VAL A 206 0.46 -1.30 -3.37
N PHE A 207 1.56 -1.68 -2.70
CA PHE A 207 2.87 -1.13 -2.99
C PHE A 207 3.31 -1.41 -4.43
N ASN A 208 3.21 -2.65 -4.87
CA ASN A 208 3.62 -3.05 -6.22
C ASN A 208 2.86 -2.28 -7.30
N GLU A 209 1.55 -2.09 -7.16
CA GLU A 209 0.76 -1.28 -8.10
C GLU A 209 1.18 0.20 -8.07
N GLY A 210 1.62 0.70 -6.91
CA GLY A 210 2.19 2.05 -6.79
C GLY A 210 3.58 2.19 -7.40
N TYR A 211 4.43 1.20 -7.19
CA TYR A 211 5.83 1.18 -7.59
C TYR A 211 6.03 0.84 -9.08
N ALA A 212 5.24 -0.08 -9.63
CA ALA A 212 5.25 -0.51 -11.03
C ALA A 212 3.81 -0.78 -11.47
N ALA A 213 3.19 0.25 -12.05
CA ALA A 213 1.80 0.14 -12.48
C ALA A 213 1.62 -0.99 -13.51
N SER A 214 0.67 -1.89 -13.25
CA SER A 214 0.40 -3.05 -14.12
C SER A 214 -0.13 -2.66 -15.49
N SER A 215 -0.55 -1.37 -15.66
CA SER A 215 -1.11 -0.86 -16.90
C SER A 215 -1.26 0.68 -16.84
N GLY A 216 -1.45 1.31 -18.00
CA GLY A 216 -1.59 2.75 -18.14
C GLY A 216 -0.31 3.46 -18.61
N PRO A 217 -0.38 4.80 -18.79
CA PRO A 217 0.70 5.57 -19.39
C PRO A 217 1.84 5.91 -18.41
N MET A 218 1.61 5.75 -17.10
CA MET A 218 2.58 6.08 -16.05
C MET A 218 3.20 4.81 -15.48
N LEU A 219 4.52 4.81 -15.30
CA LEU A 219 5.24 3.68 -14.68
C LEU A 219 4.92 3.55 -13.20
N THR A 220 4.73 4.66 -12.48
CA THR A 220 4.55 4.68 -11.03
C THR A 220 3.30 5.45 -10.62
N ARG A 221 2.70 5.07 -9.50
CA ARG A 221 1.57 5.75 -8.83
C ARG A 221 1.98 6.07 -7.40
N ALA A 222 2.73 7.15 -7.24
CA ALA A 222 3.36 7.54 -5.98
C ALA A 222 2.40 7.61 -4.77
N SER A 223 1.13 7.93 -4.98
CA SER A 223 0.14 7.94 -3.91
C SER A 223 -0.12 6.56 -3.31
N LEU A 224 -0.13 5.49 -4.13
CA LEU A 224 -0.33 4.12 -3.64
C LEU A 224 0.90 3.58 -2.91
N SER A 225 2.10 3.81 -3.43
CA SER A 225 3.33 3.38 -2.73
C SER A 225 3.50 4.11 -1.40
N ALA A 226 3.21 5.42 -1.35
CA ALA A 226 3.22 6.18 -0.10
C ALA A 226 2.19 5.66 0.92
N GLU A 227 0.97 5.31 0.49
CA GLU A 227 -0.04 4.71 1.37
C GLU A 227 0.35 3.32 1.87
N ALA A 228 0.96 2.49 1.04
CA ALA A 228 1.47 1.19 1.46
C ALA A 228 2.58 1.33 2.52
N ILE A 229 3.51 2.26 2.33
CA ILE A 229 4.56 2.56 3.33
C ILE A 229 3.93 3.08 4.62
N ARG A 230 2.93 3.97 4.54
CA ARG A 230 2.21 4.48 5.71
C ARG A 230 1.50 3.36 6.47
N LEU A 231 0.86 2.43 5.75
CA LEU A 231 0.25 1.23 6.34
C LEU A 231 1.28 0.31 7.00
N GLY A 232 2.42 0.09 6.36
CA GLY A 232 3.50 -0.71 6.92
C GLY A 232 4.03 -0.12 8.23
N ARG A 233 4.23 1.21 8.29
CA ARG A 233 4.62 1.91 9.53
C ARG A 233 3.54 1.81 10.61
N LEU A 234 2.26 2.00 10.24
CA LEU A 234 1.14 1.87 11.16
C LEU A 234 1.08 0.44 11.72
N LEU A 235 1.11 -0.58 10.86
CA LEU A 235 1.06 -1.97 11.30
C LEU A 235 2.20 -2.31 12.27
N ARG A 236 3.42 -1.85 11.96
CA ARG A 236 4.58 -2.03 12.84
C ARG A 236 4.41 -1.35 14.19
N SER A 237 3.80 -0.14 14.25
CA SER A 237 3.57 0.58 15.52
C SER A 237 2.46 -0.04 16.37
N LEU A 238 1.53 -0.78 15.75
CA LEU A 238 0.39 -1.41 16.43
C LEU A 238 0.70 -2.83 16.96
N LEU A 239 1.77 -3.45 16.46
CA LEU A 239 2.25 -4.74 16.97
C LEU A 239 3.21 -4.50 18.13
N SER A 240 3.07 -5.29 19.22
CA SER A 240 3.85 -5.07 20.43
C SER A 240 5.36 -5.18 20.18
N GLU A 241 6.14 -4.36 20.89
CA GLU A 241 7.62 -4.36 20.82
C GLU A 241 8.23 -5.71 21.28
N ASP A 242 7.52 -6.46 22.10
CA ASP A 242 7.98 -7.74 22.66
C ASP A 242 8.03 -8.90 21.64
N GLU A 243 7.30 -8.79 20.54
CA GLU A 243 7.36 -9.73 19.41
C GLU A 243 7.42 -8.93 18.10
N PRO A 244 8.57 -8.34 17.77
CA PRO A 244 8.70 -7.66 16.48
C PRO A 244 8.53 -8.72 15.38
N GLU A 245 7.36 -8.69 14.74
CA GLU A 245 7.08 -9.50 13.57
C GLU A 245 8.07 -9.15 12.48
N GLY A 246 9.10 -9.99 12.34
CA GLY A 246 10.22 -9.74 11.44
C GLY A 246 9.78 -9.42 10.02
N GLU A 247 8.73 -10.07 9.53
CA GLU A 247 8.22 -9.87 8.18
C GLU A 247 7.47 -8.53 7.99
N VAL A 248 6.85 -7.96 9.02
CA VAL A 248 6.30 -6.59 8.96
C VAL A 248 7.41 -5.57 8.77
N THR A 249 8.48 -5.72 9.56
CA THR A 249 9.66 -4.87 9.48
C THR A 249 10.41 -5.10 8.16
N GLY A 250 10.51 -6.36 7.70
CA GLY A 250 11.10 -6.73 6.42
C GLY A 250 10.35 -6.13 5.23
N LEU A 251 9.01 -6.18 5.23
CA LEU A 251 8.19 -5.58 4.18
C LEU A 251 8.33 -4.05 4.16
N LEU A 252 8.32 -3.40 5.34
CA LEU A 252 8.52 -1.95 5.41
C LEU A 252 9.91 -1.56 4.86
N ALA A 253 10.95 -2.29 5.25
CA ALA A 253 12.30 -2.07 4.73
C ALA A 253 12.38 -2.24 3.21
N LEU A 254 11.75 -3.30 2.67
CA LEU A 254 11.67 -3.55 1.22
C LEU A 254 11.01 -2.39 0.49
N MET A 255 9.85 -1.93 0.99
CA MET A 255 9.12 -0.82 0.38
C MET A 255 9.93 0.48 0.39
N LEU A 256 10.58 0.82 1.50
CA LEU A 256 11.43 2.01 1.60
C LEU A 256 12.62 1.96 0.62
N LEU A 257 13.35 0.83 0.59
CA LEU A 257 14.50 0.65 -0.30
C LEU A 257 14.12 0.66 -1.78
N GLN A 258 12.95 0.17 -2.14
CA GLN A 258 12.46 0.24 -3.51
C GLN A 258 11.99 1.66 -3.86
N GLU A 259 11.22 2.30 -2.97
CA GLU A 259 10.67 3.65 -3.19
C GLU A 259 11.75 4.71 -3.27
N SER A 260 12.86 4.54 -2.54
CA SER A 260 14.00 5.48 -2.56
C SER A 260 14.53 5.79 -3.96
N ARG A 261 14.34 4.87 -4.91
CA ARG A 261 14.80 4.99 -6.29
C ARG A 261 13.77 5.57 -7.26
N ARG A 262 12.56 5.87 -6.80
CA ARG A 262 11.43 6.24 -7.65
C ARG A 262 11.74 7.36 -8.65
N THR A 263 12.41 8.43 -8.19
CA THR A 263 12.75 9.60 -9.02
C THR A 263 13.73 9.26 -10.13
N ALA A 264 14.64 8.32 -9.92
CA ALA A 264 15.65 7.89 -10.88
C ALA A 264 15.17 6.81 -11.87
N ARG A 265 13.95 6.29 -11.71
CA ARG A 265 13.44 5.18 -12.55
C ARG A 265 12.84 5.62 -13.87
N THR A 266 12.53 6.89 -14.00
CA THR A 266 11.92 7.44 -15.22
C THR A 266 12.64 8.69 -15.66
N SER A 267 12.82 8.83 -16.98
CA SER A 267 13.30 10.08 -17.58
C SER A 267 12.25 11.19 -17.46
N PRO A 268 12.61 12.46 -17.72
CA PRO A 268 11.63 13.55 -17.82
C PRO A 268 10.54 13.31 -18.88
N THR A 269 10.81 12.48 -19.87
CA THR A 269 9.86 12.07 -20.92
C THR A 269 9.02 10.86 -20.50
N GLY A 270 9.25 10.31 -19.30
CA GLY A 270 8.52 9.16 -18.74
C GLY A 270 9.03 7.80 -19.23
N ASP A 271 10.22 7.74 -19.84
CA ASP A 271 10.81 6.49 -20.27
C ASP A 271 11.48 5.74 -19.12
N LEU A 272 11.45 4.40 -19.18
CA LEU A 272 12.04 3.54 -18.16
C LEU A 272 13.58 3.66 -18.19
N ILE A 273 14.18 3.91 -17.01
CA ILE A 273 15.63 3.87 -16.79
C ILE A 273 15.97 2.58 -16.02
N LEU A 274 16.83 1.75 -16.59
CA LEU A 274 17.30 0.52 -15.94
C LEU A 274 18.12 0.84 -14.69
N LEU A 275 18.16 -0.08 -13.74
CA LEU A 275 18.90 0.08 -12.48
C LEU A 275 20.40 0.40 -12.71
N SER A 276 21.00 -0.17 -13.75
CA SER A 276 22.38 0.11 -14.17
C SER A 276 22.61 1.56 -14.58
N ASP A 277 21.58 2.18 -15.15
CA ASP A 277 21.66 3.49 -15.79
C ASP A 277 21.09 4.62 -14.91
N GLN A 278 20.56 4.26 -13.72
CA GLN A 278 19.99 5.20 -12.77
C GLN A 278 21.07 6.08 -12.12
N ASP A 279 20.81 7.38 -12.10
CA ASP A 279 21.60 8.31 -11.30
C ASP A 279 21.30 8.12 -9.80
N ARG A 280 22.23 7.48 -9.09
CA ARG A 280 22.11 7.17 -7.67
C ARG A 280 22.12 8.39 -6.76
N THR A 281 22.55 9.56 -7.25
CA THR A 281 22.48 10.82 -6.49
C THR A 281 21.06 11.33 -6.30
N GLN A 282 20.12 10.84 -7.13
CA GLN A 282 18.69 11.14 -7.03
C GLN A 282 17.93 10.19 -6.09
N TRP A 283 18.61 9.19 -5.54
CA TRP A 283 17.99 8.27 -4.61
C TRP A 283 17.80 8.92 -3.25
N ASP A 284 16.67 8.65 -2.60
CA ASP A 284 16.33 9.18 -1.28
C ASP A 284 17.20 8.53 -0.19
N ALA A 285 18.20 9.28 0.27
CA ALA A 285 19.17 8.80 1.26
C ALA A 285 18.53 8.51 2.64
N GLU A 286 17.46 9.21 3.02
CA GLU A 286 16.77 9.00 4.29
C GLU A 286 16.01 7.67 4.28
N GLN A 287 15.28 7.38 3.20
CA GLN A 287 14.59 6.10 3.03
C GLN A 287 15.57 4.93 2.95
N ILE A 288 16.73 5.12 2.29
CA ILE A 288 17.79 4.11 2.24
C ILE A 288 18.33 3.83 3.65
N ALA A 289 18.68 4.87 4.41
CA ALA A 289 19.23 4.72 5.76
C ALA A 289 18.21 4.04 6.71
N GLU A 290 16.93 4.44 6.66
CA GLU A 290 15.86 3.80 7.41
C GLU A 290 15.71 2.33 7.01
N GLY A 291 15.63 2.04 5.71
CA GLY A 291 15.47 0.68 5.19
C GLY A 291 16.61 -0.25 5.59
N ILE A 292 17.87 0.21 5.47
CA ILE A 292 19.06 -0.58 5.89
C ILE A 292 19.01 -0.86 7.39
N LYS A 293 18.69 0.12 8.22
CA LYS A 293 18.57 -0.04 9.67
C LYS A 293 17.50 -1.09 10.02
N LEU A 294 16.36 -1.08 9.35
CA LEU A 294 15.30 -2.06 9.56
C LEU A 294 15.73 -3.48 9.15
N VAL A 295 16.43 -3.62 8.01
CA VAL A 295 17.00 -4.92 7.59
C VAL A 295 17.96 -5.45 8.66
N GLN A 296 18.87 -4.63 9.16
CA GLN A 296 19.82 -5.03 10.20
C GLN A 296 19.12 -5.47 11.49
N GLN A 297 18.07 -4.76 11.89
CA GLN A 297 17.26 -5.11 13.06
C GLN A 297 16.65 -6.51 12.92
N VAL A 298 16.03 -6.81 11.78
CA VAL A 298 15.40 -8.13 11.57
C VAL A 298 16.45 -9.23 11.47
N LEU A 299 17.52 -9.02 10.72
CA LEU A 299 18.57 -10.03 10.58
C LEU A 299 19.21 -10.40 11.93
N ALA A 300 19.30 -9.44 12.86
CA ALA A 300 19.81 -9.69 14.21
C ALA A 300 18.94 -10.65 15.03
N THR A 301 17.64 -10.78 14.70
CA THR A 301 16.71 -11.70 15.38
C THR A 301 16.90 -13.16 14.95
N GLY A 302 17.56 -13.40 13.82
CA GLY A 302 17.70 -14.73 13.21
C GLY A 302 16.42 -15.31 12.59
N ARG A 303 15.30 -14.57 12.64
CA ARG A 303 14.02 -14.97 12.04
C ARG A 303 13.86 -14.25 10.69
N VAL A 304 14.13 -14.96 9.61
CA VAL A 304 14.21 -14.41 8.27
C VAL A 304 13.11 -15.03 7.40
N GLY A 305 12.18 -14.22 6.94
CA GLY A 305 11.13 -14.61 6.00
C GLY A 305 11.34 -13.99 4.62
N MET A 306 10.35 -14.16 3.73
CA MET A 306 10.49 -13.80 2.31
C MET A 306 10.64 -12.29 2.07
N TYR A 307 9.96 -11.43 2.84
CA TYR A 307 10.09 -9.98 2.69
C TYR A 307 11.44 -9.48 3.22
N THR A 308 11.90 -10.07 4.32
CA THR A 308 13.22 -9.76 4.89
C THR A 308 14.34 -10.09 3.91
N VAL A 309 14.29 -11.26 3.24
CA VAL A 309 15.29 -11.64 2.22
C VAL A 309 15.27 -10.68 1.04
N GLN A 310 14.08 -10.33 0.54
CA GLN A 310 13.95 -9.36 -0.55
C GLN A 310 14.46 -7.97 -0.14
N ALA A 311 14.22 -7.55 1.11
CA ALA A 311 14.76 -6.30 1.64
C ALA A 311 16.29 -6.34 1.76
N ALA A 312 16.88 -7.48 2.17
CA ALA A 312 18.31 -7.67 2.20
C ALA A 312 18.95 -7.53 0.80
N ILE A 313 18.35 -8.14 -0.23
CA ILE A 313 18.77 -7.95 -1.63
C ILE A 313 18.68 -6.48 -2.03
N ALA A 314 17.56 -5.81 -1.76
CA ALA A 314 17.37 -4.40 -2.08
C ALA A 314 18.38 -3.51 -1.36
N SER A 315 18.76 -3.83 -0.12
CA SER A 315 19.75 -3.07 0.65
C SER A 315 21.15 -3.16 0.03
N LEU A 316 21.52 -4.31 -0.52
CA LEU A 316 22.81 -4.47 -1.22
C LEU A 316 22.89 -3.63 -2.49
N HIS A 317 21.79 -3.51 -3.22
CA HIS A 317 21.70 -2.58 -4.35
C HIS A 317 21.78 -1.11 -3.91
N ALA A 318 21.13 -0.77 -2.80
CA ALA A 318 21.08 0.62 -2.31
C ALA A 318 22.43 1.08 -1.72
N GLN A 319 23.23 0.17 -1.18
CA GLN A 319 24.54 0.46 -0.60
C GLN A 319 25.66 0.58 -1.65
N ALA A 320 25.50 -0.02 -2.81
CA ALA A 320 26.52 0.04 -3.86
C ALA A 320 26.53 1.42 -4.53
N SER A 321 27.71 1.94 -4.83
CA SER A 321 27.88 3.20 -5.57
C SER A 321 27.65 3.06 -7.08
N SER A 322 27.79 1.84 -7.61
CA SER A 322 27.56 1.51 -9.02
C SER A 322 27.12 0.05 -9.17
N THR A 323 26.74 -0.31 -10.39
CA THR A 323 26.40 -1.72 -10.73
C THR A 323 27.59 -2.65 -10.56
N GLU A 324 28.78 -2.20 -10.90
CA GLU A 324 30.03 -2.97 -10.80
C GLU A 324 30.45 -3.20 -9.35
N SER A 325 30.17 -2.25 -8.45
CA SER A 325 30.48 -2.34 -7.03
C SER A 325 29.42 -3.11 -6.22
N THR A 326 28.33 -3.55 -6.87
CA THR A 326 27.26 -4.29 -6.22
C THR A 326 27.74 -5.68 -5.79
N ALA A 327 27.39 -6.08 -4.56
CA ALA A 327 27.81 -7.36 -3.97
C ALA A 327 27.03 -8.57 -4.54
N TRP A 328 27.21 -8.83 -5.84
CA TRP A 328 26.43 -9.84 -6.58
C TRP A 328 26.51 -11.25 -5.98
N ALA A 329 27.66 -11.63 -5.41
CA ALA A 329 27.80 -12.93 -4.74
C ALA A 329 26.85 -13.05 -3.53
N GLN A 330 26.69 -11.98 -2.75
CA GLN A 330 25.75 -11.97 -1.62
C GLN A 330 24.30 -11.96 -2.11
N ILE A 331 24.00 -11.23 -3.19
CA ILE A 331 22.66 -11.21 -3.80
C ILE A 331 22.26 -12.60 -4.27
N VAL A 332 23.17 -13.34 -4.93
CA VAL A 332 22.90 -14.74 -5.34
C VAL A 332 22.64 -15.64 -4.13
N ALA A 333 23.43 -15.50 -3.06
CA ALA A 333 23.21 -16.26 -1.83
C ALA A 333 21.84 -15.96 -1.19
N TRP A 334 21.41 -14.70 -1.18
CA TRP A 334 20.07 -14.34 -0.71
C TRP A 334 18.97 -14.90 -1.63
N TYR A 335 19.16 -14.93 -2.94
CA TYR A 335 18.22 -15.60 -3.84
C TYR A 335 18.15 -17.11 -3.62
N ASP A 336 19.27 -17.77 -3.26
CA ASP A 336 19.27 -19.19 -2.88
C ASP A 336 18.39 -19.45 -1.65
N ILE A 337 18.44 -18.57 -0.65
CA ILE A 337 17.55 -18.62 0.52
C ILE A 337 16.09 -18.34 0.10
N LEU A 338 15.85 -17.33 -0.73
CA LEU A 338 14.51 -17.00 -1.20
C LEU A 338 13.86 -18.14 -1.99
N MET A 339 14.64 -18.86 -2.79
CA MET A 339 14.18 -20.06 -3.50
C MET A 339 13.76 -21.21 -2.57
N GLN A 340 14.31 -21.29 -1.37
CA GLN A 340 13.90 -22.26 -0.35
C GLN A 340 12.61 -21.84 0.34
N LEU A 341 12.47 -20.54 0.65
CA LEU A 341 11.27 -19.98 1.31
C LEU A 341 10.08 -19.89 0.37
N MET A 342 10.30 -19.50 -0.88
CA MET A 342 9.28 -19.25 -1.89
C MET A 342 9.75 -19.75 -3.27
N PRO A 343 9.64 -21.06 -3.54
CA PRO A 343 9.97 -21.62 -4.86
C PRO A 343 9.08 -20.98 -5.95
N SER A 344 9.69 -20.16 -6.81
CA SER A 344 8.97 -19.46 -7.87
C SER A 344 9.85 -19.32 -9.11
N PRO A 345 9.31 -19.57 -10.33
CA PRO A 345 10.03 -19.32 -11.57
C PRO A 345 10.50 -17.86 -11.73
N VAL A 346 9.76 -16.90 -11.18
CA VAL A 346 10.14 -15.47 -11.19
C VAL A 346 11.35 -15.23 -10.29
N VAL A 347 11.40 -15.84 -9.10
CA VAL A 347 12.59 -15.80 -8.22
C VAL A 347 13.79 -16.44 -8.90
N ALA A 348 13.58 -17.57 -9.57
CA ALA A 348 14.63 -18.25 -10.33
C ALA A 348 15.18 -17.39 -11.50
N LEU A 349 14.29 -16.64 -12.18
CA LEU A 349 14.68 -15.67 -13.21
C LEU A 349 15.55 -14.54 -12.63
N ASN A 350 15.11 -13.94 -11.54
CA ASN A 350 15.88 -12.86 -10.88
C ASN A 350 17.23 -13.36 -10.38
N ARG A 351 17.27 -14.59 -9.83
CA ARG A 351 18.52 -15.26 -9.48
C ARG A 351 19.43 -15.44 -10.71
N ALA A 352 18.89 -15.88 -11.85
CA ALA A 352 19.66 -16.07 -13.07
C ALA A 352 20.30 -14.75 -13.57
N VAL A 353 19.56 -13.63 -13.47
CA VAL A 353 20.11 -12.30 -13.77
C VAL A 353 21.24 -11.94 -12.78
N ALA A 354 21.08 -12.20 -11.49
CA ALA A 354 22.14 -11.97 -10.51
C ALA A 354 23.38 -12.84 -10.76
N VAL A 355 23.21 -14.10 -11.20
CA VAL A 355 24.29 -14.99 -11.63
C VAL A 355 24.98 -14.44 -12.88
N ALA A 356 24.22 -13.91 -13.85
CA ALA A 356 24.81 -13.27 -15.02
C ALA A 356 25.72 -12.08 -14.64
N MET A 357 25.31 -11.29 -13.66
CA MET A 357 26.09 -10.15 -13.17
C MET A 357 27.33 -10.58 -12.38
N ARG A 358 27.31 -11.74 -11.74
CA ARG A 358 28.45 -12.29 -10.98
C ARG A 358 29.42 -13.05 -11.88
N ASP A 359 28.92 -13.94 -12.73
CA ASP A 359 29.71 -14.97 -13.44
C ASP A 359 29.78 -14.70 -14.96
N GLY A 360 29.09 -13.69 -15.46
CA GLY A 360 29.01 -13.35 -16.87
C GLY A 360 27.70 -13.76 -17.54
N PRO A 361 27.39 -13.14 -18.69
CA PRO A 361 26.09 -13.30 -19.35
C PRO A 361 25.79 -14.71 -19.83
N ASP A 362 26.78 -15.52 -20.20
CA ASP A 362 26.59 -16.92 -20.62
C ASP A 362 25.99 -17.76 -19.48
N ALA A 363 26.49 -17.60 -18.23
CA ALA A 363 26.00 -18.35 -17.09
C ALA A 363 24.52 -18.04 -16.76
N GLY A 364 24.13 -16.76 -16.82
CA GLY A 364 22.74 -16.37 -16.64
C GLY A 364 21.83 -16.82 -17.78
N LEU A 365 22.32 -16.74 -19.03
CA LEU A 365 21.57 -17.15 -20.21
C LEU A 365 21.20 -18.63 -20.17
N GLN A 366 22.12 -19.50 -19.80
CA GLN A 366 21.84 -20.94 -19.62
C GLN A 366 20.69 -21.19 -18.63
N LEU A 367 20.70 -20.50 -17.49
CA LEU A 367 19.64 -20.63 -16.48
C LEU A 367 18.28 -20.12 -17.00
N ILE A 368 18.26 -19.02 -17.75
CA ILE A 368 17.02 -18.48 -18.33
C ILE A 368 16.48 -19.42 -19.42
N ASP A 369 17.35 -19.94 -20.28
CA ASP A 369 16.97 -20.89 -21.33
C ASP A 369 16.40 -22.18 -20.74
N ASP A 370 16.95 -22.68 -19.65
CA ASP A 370 16.41 -23.82 -18.89
C ASP A 370 14.99 -23.57 -18.37
N LEU A 371 14.73 -22.37 -17.81
CA LEU A 371 13.40 -21.99 -17.33
C LEU A 371 12.40 -21.92 -18.48
N LEU A 372 12.77 -21.31 -19.61
CA LEU A 372 11.93 -21.18 -20.78
C LEU A 372 11.67 -22.53 -21.45
N THR A 373 12.65 -23.41 -21.53
CA THR A 373 12.52 -24.77 -22.10
C THR A 373 11.57 -25.64 -21.28
N LYS A 374 11.56 -25.47 -19.96
CA LYS A 374 10.57 -26.10 -19.05
C LYS A 374 9.17 -25.49 -19.14
N GLY A 375 8.96 -24.45 -19.97
CA GLY A 375 7.68 -23.78 -20.17
C GLY A 375 7.23 -22.90 -19.00
N GLN A 376 8.07 -22.73 -17.96
CA GLN A 376 7.66 -22.06 -16.73
C GLN A 376 7.39 -20.56 -16.89
N LEU A 377 8.10 -19.88 -17.80
CA LEU A 377 8.01 -18.44 -18.06
C LEU A 377 7.73 -18.10 -19.53
N ALA A 378 7.16 -19.04 -20.30
CA ALA A 378 6.95 -18.88 -21.74
C ALA A 378 6.11 -17.65 -22.11
N ASN A 379 5.16 -17.24 -21.24
CA ASN A 379 4.29 -16.09 -21.42
C ASN A 379 4.66 -14.90 -20.49
N TYR A 380 5.87 -14.87 -19.96
CA TYR A 380 6.34 -13.81 -19.06
C TYR A 380 7.30 -12.87 -19.80
N PRO A 381 6.88 -11.64 -20.16
CA PRO A 381 7.65 -10.74 -21.01
C PRO A 381 9.05 -10.44 -20.46
N LEU A 382 9.21 -10.29 -19.13
CA LEU A 382 10.49 -9.96 -18.51
C LEU A 382 11.52 -11.09 -18.65
N ALA A 383 11.11 -12.36 -18.76
CA ALA A 383 12.04 -13.46 -19.04
C ALA A 383 12.66 -13.35 -20.44
N HIS A 384 11.85 -13.00 -21.43
CA HIS A 384 12.31 -12.77 -22.80
C HIS A 384 13.15 -11.50 -22.91
N ALA A 385 12.80 -10.42 -22.17
CA ALA A 385 13.58 -9.20 -22.12
C ALA A 385 14.97 -9.42 -21.50
N ALA A 386 15.04 -10.15 -20.38
CA ALA A 386 16.32 -10.52 -19.74
C ALA A 386 17.17 -11.40 -20.66
N ARG A 387 16.56 -12.39 -21.31
CA ARG A 387 17.24 -13.21 -22.31
C ARG A 387 17.79 -12.37 -23.47
N ALA A 388 17.01 -11.42 -23.97
CA ALA A 388 17.44 -10.51 -25.04
C ALA A 388 18.62 -9.65 -24.63
N ASP A 389 18.61 -9.11 -23.42
CA ASP A 389 19.72 -8.27 -22.92
C ASP A 389 21.02 -9.07 -22.77
N LEU A 390 20.94 -10.31 -22.29
CA LEU A 390 22.14 -11.18 -22.19
C LEU A 390 22.68 -11.53 -23.58
N HIS A 391 21.82 -11.85 -24.58
CA HIS A 391 22.27 -12.03 -25.96
C HIS A 391 22.92 -10.77 -26.54
N ARG A 392 22.35 -9.57 -26.23
CA ARG A 392 22.94 -8.28 -26.65
C ARG A 392 24.33 -8.08 -26.07
N GLN A 393 24.53 -8.40 -24.78
CA GLN A 393 25.84 -8.31 -24.11
C GLN A 393 26.87 -9.27 -24.72
N LEU A 394 26.43 -10.44 -25.22
CA LEU A 394 27.27 -11.41 -25.91
C LEU A 394 27.52 -11.07 -27.40
N GLY A 395 26.92 -9.98 -27.91
CA GLY A 395 27.01 -9.61 -29.33
C GLY A 395 26.14 -10.43 -30.28
N ASN A 396 25.25 -11.28 -29.76
CA ASN A 396 24.34 -12.13 -30.54
C ASN A 396 23.13 -11.33 -31.01
N ARG A 397 23.30 -10.40 -31.94
CA ARG A 397 22.27 -9.43 -32.39
C ARG A 397 20.97 -10.10 -32.85
N SER A 398 21.04 -11.15 -33.67
CA SER A 398 19.82 -11.83 -34.17
C SER A 398 19.00 -12.42 -33.02
N ALA A 399 19.62 -13.21 -32.13
CA ALA A 399 18.95 -13.81 -30.99
C ALA A 399 18.40 -12.75 -29.99
N ALA A 400 19.11 -11.63 -29.83
CA ALA A 400 18.65 -10.51 -29.02
C ALA A 400 17.38 -9.87 -29.64
N SER A 401 17.39 -9.62 -30.96
CA SER A 401 16.22 -9.08 -31.68
C SER A 401 15.00 -9.97 -31.56
N ASP A 402 15.14 -11.28 -31.82
CA ASP A 402 14.05 -12.26 -31.72
C ASP A 402 13.44 -12.28 -30.29
N ALA A 403 14.30 -12.25 -29.27
CA ALA A 403 13.87 -12.27 -27.87
C ALA A 403 13.17 -10.95 -27.45
N TYR A 404 13.67 -9.77 -27.90
CA TYR A 404 12.99 -8.49 -27.67
C TYR A 404 11.65 -8.40 -28.38
N GLN A 405 11.53 -8.88 -29.63
CA GLN A 405 10.25 -8.94 -30.34
C GLN A 405 9.25 -9.83 -29.61
N LYS A 406 9.71 -10.96 -29.07
CA LYS A 406 8.88 -11.84 -28.25
C LYS A 406 8.40 -11.16 -26.98
N ALA A 407 9.27 -10.46 -26.25
CA ALA A 407 8.91 -9.68 -25.09
C ALA A 407 7.88 -8.60 -25.44
N LEU A 408 8.14 -7.81 -26.50
CA LEU A 408 7.27 -6.72 -26.96
C LEU A 408 5.86 -7.20 -27.30
N SER A 409 5.74 -8.38 -27.93
CA SER A 409 4.43 -8.96 -28.30
C SER A 409 3.52 -9.26 -27.09
N MET A 410 4.08 -9.37 -25.89
CA MET A 410 3.38 -9.70 -24.64
C MET A 410 3.30 -8.52 -23.66
N THR A 411 4.08 -7.48 -23.88
CA THR A 411 4.16 -6.32 -22.97
C THR A 411 2.99 -5.37 -23.18
N ARG A 412 2.29 -5.01 -22.11
CA ARG A 412 1.12 -4.10 -22.13
C ARG A 412 1.45 -2.67 -21.70
N PRO A 413 2.25 -2.43 -20.62
CA PRO A 413 2.55 -1.08 -20.18
C PRO A 413 3.30 -0.29 -21.25
N GLU A 414 2.84 0.94 -21.53
CA GLU A 414 3.38 1.78 -22.61
C GLU A 414 4.85 2.13 -22.44
N THR A 415 5.27 2.41 -21.21
CA THR A 415 6.67 2.73 -20.88
C THR A 415 7.62 1.57 -21.14
N GLU A 416 7.21 0.34 -20.81
CA GLU A 416 7.99 -0.87 -21.08
C GLU A 416 8.04 -1.18 -22.56
N ARG A 417 6.91 -0.98 -23.30
CA ARG A 417 6.87 -1.14 -24.74
C ARG A 417 7.86 -0.21 -25.44
N ARG A 418 7.84 1.08 -25.12
CA ARG A 418 8.79 2.06 -25.69
C ARG A 418 10.24 1.69 -25.39
N PHE A 419 10.51 1.20 -24.18
CA PHE A 419 11.84 0.71 -23.84
C PHE A 419 12.28 -0.43 -24.77
N LEU A 420 11.43 -1.44 -24.98
CA LEU A 420 11.74 -2.58 -25.87
C LEU A 420 11.87 -2.17 -27.34
N GLU A 421 11.06 -1.24 -27.80
CA GLU A 421 11.12 -0.67 -29.15
C GLU A 421 12.44 0.07 -29.37
N ASN A 422 12.90 0.88 -28.40
CA ASN A 422 14.18 1.55 -28.46
C ASN A 422 15.35 0.54 -28.50
N ARG A 423 15.30 -0.52 -27.70
CA ARG A 423 16.32 -1.59 -27.73
C ARG A 423 16.37 -2.32 -29.07
N LEU A 424 15.23 -2.53 -29.74
CA LEU A 424 15.18 -3.11 -31.09
C LEU A 424 15.80 -2.18 -32.13
N GLN A 425 15.57 -0.84 -32.03
CA GLN A 425 16.18 0.13 -32.91
C GLN A 425 17.71 0.19 -32.78
N GLU A 426 18.23 0.05 -31.54
CA GLU A 426 19.69 0.02 -31.29
C GLU A 426 20.37 -1.22 -31.94
N LEU A 427 19.62 -2.29 -32.20
CA LEU A 427 20.13 -3.52 -32.81
C LEU A 427 20.05 -3.51 -34.34
N ALA A 428 19.24 -2.62 -34.94
CA ALA A 428 19.09 -2.52 -36.39
C ALA A 428 20.34 -1.90 -37.04
#